data_26558ce981293caa1388b65faf579464
#
_entry.id   26558ce981293caa1388b65faf579464
#
_cell.length_a   1.000
_cell.length_b   1.000
_cell.length_c   1.000
_cell.angle_alpha   90.00
_cell.angle_beta   90.00
_cell.angle_gamma   90.00
#
_symmetry.space_group_name_H-M   'P 1'
#
loop_
_entity.id
_entity.type
_entity.pdbx_description
1 polymer ?
#
loop_
_entity_poly.entity_id
_entity_poly.type
_entity_poly.pdbx_seq_one_letter_code
_entity_poly.pdbx_strand_id
1 'polypeptide(L)'
;MKIDMKQPILQKNDSIAAELRARFAENHVYVVDLLASPGSGKTSTILATIDALRDEFNIAVIEGDIASSVDAEKIKAQGTAAVQINTGGACHLESAMIKRAVDVLDLERLDLIIIENVGNLVCPTDFDLGENIKVMILSVPEGDDKPLKYPGVFQASQAVILNKVDTMPVFNFDREAFESSVKQLNPAAPIFPIAATKGDGVAEWAGWLADKIRAIQ
;
A
#
# COMPACT_ATOMS: atom_id res chain seq x y z
N MET A 1 -16.32 32.52 12.16
CA MET A 1 -15.00 32.33 11.53
C MET A 1 -14.71 30.83 11.55
N LYS A 2 -14.65 30.16 10.40
CA LYS A 2 -14.20 28.76 10.32
C LYS A 2 -12.70 28.78 10.06
N ILE A 3 -11.93 28.17 10.95
CA ILE A 3 -10.49 27.98 10.75
C ILE A 3 -10.32 26.55 10.27
N ASP A 4 -9.91 26.38 9.02
CA ASP A 4 -9.55 25.07 8.49
C ASP A 4 -8.08 24.78 8.82
N MET A 5 -7.84 23.92 9.80
CA MET A 5 -6.50 23.55 10.23
C MET A 5 -5.88 22.44 9.36
N LYS A 6 -6.68 21.80 8.49
CA LYS A 6 -6.24 20.68 7.64
C LYS A 6 -5.38 21.18 6.46
N GLN A 7 -5.75 22.29 5.84
CA GLN A 7 -5.06 22.82 4.67
C GLN A 7 -3.55 23.10 4.88
N PRO A 8 -3.10 23.77 5.94
CA PRO A 8 -1.67 24.03 6.15
C PRO A 8 -0.84 22.77 6.37
N ILE A 9 -1.44 21.75 7.02
CA ILE A 9 -0.78 20.46 7.27
C ILE A 9 -0.59 19.71 5.96
N LEU A 10 -1.62 19.62 5.13
CA LEU A 10 -1.56 18.97 3.82
C LEU A 10 -0.57 19.69 2.89
N GLN A 11 -0.58 21.01 2.83
CA GLN A 11 0.36 21.77 1.98
C GLN A 11 1.82 21.47 2.32
N LYS A 12 2.16 21.38 3.62
CA LYS A 12 3.52 21.02 4.04
C LYS A 12 3.86 19.57 3.67
N ASN A 13 2.90 18.66 3.88
CA ASN A 13 3.06 17.27 3.48
C ASN A 13 3.30 17.14 1.98
N ASP A 14 2.49 17.81 1.16
CA ASP A 14 2.55 17.74 -0.30
C ASP A 14 3.86 18.29 -0.86
N SER A 15 4.41 19.33 -0.22
CA SER A 15 5.73 19.86 -0.60
C SER A 15 6.83 18.82 -0.40
N ILE A 16 6.83 18.10 0.73
CA ILE A 16 7.81 17.06 1.02
C ILE A 16 7.56 15.82 0.12
N ALA A 17 6.30 15.50 -0.13
CA ALA A 17 5.94 14.40 -1.04
C ALA A 17 6.45 14.67 -2.46
N ALA A 18 6.36 15.91 -2.94
CA ALA A 18 6.90 16.30 -4.24
C ALA A 18 8.44 16.16 -4.30
N GLU A 19 9.16 16.52 -3.23
CA GLU A 19 10.61 16.31 -3.11
C GLU A 19 10.96 14.81 -3.16
N LEU A 20 10.20 13.97 -2.42
CA LEU A 20 10.39 12.53 -2.42
C LEU A 20 10.14 11.91 -3.79
N ARG A 21 9.05 12.32 -4.46
CA ARG A 21 8.72 11.83 -5.80
C ARG A 21 9.82 12.16 -6.82
N ALA A 22 10.40 13.37 -6.75
CA ALA A 22 11.52 13.73 -7.58
C ALA A 22 12.75 12.85 -7.30
N ARG A 23 13.08 12.62 -6.03
CA ARG A 23 14.18 11.77 -5.59
C ARG A 23 13.99 10.30 -6.03
N PHE A 24 12.77 9.76 -5.95
CA PHE A 24 12.46 8.42 -6.44
C PHE A 24 12.61 8.34 -7.97
N ALA A 25 12.10 9.33 -8.69
CA ALA A 25 12.22 9.39 -10.14
C ALA A 25 13.68 9.49 -10.62
N GLU A 26 14.52 10.28 -9.95
CA GLU A 26 15.96 10.40 -10.24
C GLU A 26 16.71 9.07 -10.07
N ASN A 27 16.25 8.21 -9.16
CA ASN A 27 16.84 6.90 -8.88
C ASN A 27 16.09 5.74 -9.56
N HIS A 28 15.07 6.00 -10.37
CA HIS A 28 14.24 4.99 -11.04
C HIS A 28 13.56 4.01 -10.06
N VAL A 29 13.21 4.47 -8.86
CA VAL A 29 12.55 3.67 -7.82
C VAL A 29 11.05 3.81 -7.94
N TYR A 30 10.33 2.70 -8.14
CA TYR A 30 8.88 2.67 -8.10
C TYR A 30 8.40 2.56 -6.65
N VAL A 31 7.40 3.36 -6.26
CA VAL A 31 6.92 3.40 -4.87
C VAL A 31 5.41 3.10 -4.82
N VAL A 32 5.05 2.15 -3.98
CA VAL A 32 3.66 1.72 -3.74
C VAL A 32 3.27 1.99 -2.30
N ASP A 33 2.17 2.70 -2.08
CA ASP A 33 1.56 2.88 -0.75
C ASP A 33 0.38 1.90 -0.60
N LEU A 34 0.46 0.98 0.38
CA LEU A 34 -0.57 -0.02 0.67
C LEU A 34 -1.51 0.45 1.76
N LEU A 35 -2.76 0.67 1.38
CA LEU A 35 -3.84 1.12 2.26
C LEU A 35 -4.76 -0.04 2.62
N ALA A 36 -5.09 -0.20 3.89
CA ALA A 36 -5.99 -1.28 4.32
C ALA A 36 -6.46 -1.11 5.76
N SER A 37 -7.51 -1.83 6.14
CA SER A 37 -7.88 -2.02 7.55
C SER A 37 -6.85 -2.87 8.31
N PRO A 38 -6.83 -2.79 9.65
CA PRO A 38 -6.13 -3.77 10.46
C PRO A 38 -6.65 -5.19 10.17
N GLY A 39 -5.73 -6.15 10.05
CA GLY A 39 -6.09 -7.56 9.81
C GLY A 39 -6.50 -7.93 8.39
N SER A 40 -6.47 -7.00 7.41
CA SER A 40 -6.73 -7.29 5.99
C SER A 40 -5.69 -8.23 5.34
N GLY A 41 -4.51 -8.35 5.94
CA GLY A 41 -3.40 -9.16 5.44
C GLY A 41 -2.38 -8.37 4.63
N LYS A 42 -2.15 -7.07 4.96
CA LYS A 42 -1.10 -6.24 4.36
C LYS A 42 0.25 -6.93 4.33
N THR A 43 0.78 -7.28 5.50
CA THR A 43 2.08 -7.93 5.63
C THR A 43 2.17 -9.24 4.85
N SER A 44 1.10 -10.08 4.87
CA SER A 44 1.08 -11.32 4.08
C SER A 44 1.10 -11.04 2.58
N THR A 45 0.42 -9.97 2.12
CA THR A 45 0.44 -9.54 0.72
C THR A 45 1.82 -9.02 0.33
N ILE A 46 2.48 -8.25 1.20
CA ILE A 46 3.86 -7.77 0.99
C ILE A 46 4.82 -8.93 0.84
N LEU A 47 4.79 -9.90 1.76
CA LEU A 47 5.66 -11.07 1.73
C LEU A 47 5.46 -11.89 0.46
N ALA A 48 4.20 -12.13 0.05
CA ALA A 48 3.90 -12.82 -1.20
C ALA A 48 4.35 -12.03 -2.45
N THR A 49 4.25 -10.69 -2.43
CA THR A 49 4.72 -9.82 -3.50
C THR A 49 6.26 -9.85 -3.58
N ILE A 50 6.95 -9.80 -2.45
CA ILE A 50 8.42 -9.92 -2.39
C ILE A 50 8.85 -11.27 -2.97
N ASP A 51 8.26 -12.38 -2.53
CA ASP A 51 8.61 -13.71 -3.02
C ASP A 51 8.43 -13.86 -4.53
N ALA A 52 7.43 -13.19 -5.10
CA ALA A 52 7.15 -13.22 -6.54
C ALA A 52 8.09 -12.33 -7.37
N LEU A 53 8.66 -11.27 -6.79
CA LEU A 53 9.41 -10.23 -7.53
C LEU A 53 10.90 -10.17 -7.23
N ARG A 54 11.38 -10.76 -6.13
CA ARG A 54 12.75 -10.59 -5.63
C ARG A 54 13.86 -11.15 -6.53
N ASP A 55 13.54 -12.05 -7.45
CA ASP A 55 14.50 -12.57 -8.42
C ASP A 55 14.77 -11.57 -9.56
N GLU A 56 13.91 -10.57 -9.73
CA GLU A 56 14.01 -9.55 -10.79
C GLU A 56 14.29 -8.16 -10.24
N PHE A 57 13.76 -7.81 -9.05
CA PHE A 57 13.83 -6.47 -8.49
C PHE A 57 14.41 -6.43 -7.09
N ASN A 58 15.20 -5.38 -6.81
CA ASN A 58 15.69 -5.07 -5.47
C ASN A 58 14.61 -4.29 -4.70
N ILE A 59 14.09 -4.90 -3.65
CA ILE A 59 12.91 -4.41 -2.93
C ILE A 59 13.30 -3.94 -1.54
N ALA A 60 12.74 -2.80 -1.12
CA ALA A 60 12.72 -2.38 0.26
C ALA A 60 11.28 -2.17 0.76
N VAL A 61 11.08 -2.30 2.07
CA VAL A 61 9.77 -2.04 2.70
C VAL A 61 9.93 -0.96 3.76
N ILE A 62 9.02 0.01 3.75
CA ILE A 62 8.85 0.98 4.81
C ILE A 62 7.55 0.63 5.53
N GLU A 63 7.63 0.22 6.79
CA GLU A 63 6.50 -0.23 7.58
C GLU A 63 6.09 0.82 8.60
N GLY A 64 4.84 1.27 8.53
CA GLY A 64 4.23 2.18 9.49
C GLY A 64 3.35 1.44 10.50
N ASP A 65 3.81 1.34 11.73
CA ASP A 65 3.01 0.76 12.81
C ASP A 65 2.96 1.65 14.05
N ILE A 66 1.95 1.41 14.87
CA ILE A 66 1.71 2.17 16.09
C ILE A 66 2.72 1.80 17.18
N ALA A 67 3.13 0.50 17.27
CA ALA A 67 3.98 0.02 18.37
C ALA A 67 4.73 -1.32 18.15
N SER A 68 4.58 -2.02 17.01
CA SER A 68 5.11 -3.37 16.82
C SER A 68 6.23 -3.44 15.79
N SER A 69 7.29 -4.22 16.08
CA SER A 69 8.37 -4.52 15.12
C SER A 69 8.23 -5.89 14.45
N VAL A 70 7.17 -6.63 14.78
CA VAL A 70 7.00 -8.04 14.37
C VAL A 70 6.94 -8.20 12.86
N ASP A 71 6.29 -7.29 12.15
CA ASP A 71 6.12 -7.41 10.70
C ASP A 71 7.39 -6.98 9.95
N ALA A 72 8.10 -5.95 10.41
CA ALA A 72 9.43 -5.62 9.90
C ALA A 72 10.45 -6.75 10.10
N GLU A 73 10.38 -7.47 11.23
CA GLU A 73 11.24 -8.62 11.50
C GLU A 73 10.98 -9.79 10.54
N LYS A 74 9.71 -10.06 10.20
CA LYS A 74 9.33 -11.08 9.21
C LYS A 74 9.88 -10.75 7.83
N ILE A 75 9.81 -9.49 7.41
CA ILE A 75 10.33 -9.01 6.12
C ILE A 75 11.86 -9.14 6.09
N LYS A 76 12.55 -8.71 7.14
CA LYS A 76 14.00 -8.85 7.26
C LYS A 76 14.46 -10.31 7.26
N ALA A 77 13.68 -11.21 7.84
CA ALA A 77 13.97 -12.64 7.84
C ALA A 77 13.99 -13.25 6.43
N GLN A 78 13.33 -12.62 5.45
CA GLN A 78 13.39 -12.98 4.04
C GLN A 78 14.57 -12.34 3.28
N GLY A 79 15.44 -11.58 3.97
CA GLY A 79 16.58 -10.91 3.36
C GLY A 79 16.25 -9.58 2.68
N THR A 80 15.03 -9.07 2.84
CA THR A 80 14.59 -7.80 2.27
C THR A 80 14.89 -6.64 3.21
N ALA A 81 15.40 -5.52 2.68
CA ALA A 81 15.61 -4.32 3.46
C ALA A 81 14.28 -3.80 4.03
N ALA A 82 14.21 -3.58 5.34
CA ALA A 82 13.00 -3.06 5.98
C ALA A 82 13.34 -1.96 6.98
N VAL A 83 12.62 -0.84 6.87
CA VAL A 83 12.69 0.30 7.80
C VAL A 83 11.33 0.42 8.49
N GLN A 84 11.36 0.39 9.83
CA GLN A 84 10.15 0.60 10.61
C GLN A 84 10.02 2.04 11.06
N ILE A 85 8.82 2.58 10.89
CA ILE A 85 8.39 3.88 11.42
C ILE A 85 7.43 3.62 12.58
N ASN A 86 7.85 3.95 13.80
CA ASN A 86 6.92 4.02 14.94
C ASN A 86 6.17 5.36 14.87
N THR A 87 4.87 5.30 14.63
CA THR A 87 4.04 6.50 14.45
C THR A 87 3.66 7.17 15.77
N GLY A 88 3.97 6.55 16.93
CA GLY A 88 3.64 7.10 18.24
C GLY A 88 2.13 7.31 18.47
N GLY A 89 1.28 6.53 17.79
CA GLY A 89 -0.18 6.61 17.88
C GLY A 89 -0.84 7.40 16.75
N ALA A 90 -0.09 7.91 15.77
CA ALA A 90 -0.69 8.50 14.57
C ALA A 90 -1.39 7.42 13.74
N CYS A 91 -2.54 7.76 13.15
CA CYS A 91 -3.39 6.85 12.38
C CYS A 91 -3.04 6.79 10.90
N HIS A 92 -1.93 7.40 10.47
CA HIS A 92 -1.43 7.43 9.10
C HIS A 92 0.06 7.78 9.10
N LEU A 93 0.72 7.55 7.97
CA LEU A 93 2.06 8.05 7.68
C LEU A 93 1.98 9.43 7.01
N GLU A 94 2.99 10.25 7.23
CA GLU A 94 3.21 11.53 6.58
C GLU A 94 4.52 11.50 5.78
N SER A 95 4.61 12.33 4.73
CA SER A 95 5.80 12.43 3.88
C SER A 95 7.09 12.73 4.64
N ALA A 96 7.02 13.49 5.74
CA ALA A 96 8.15 13.75 6.61
C ALA A 96 8.69 12.51 7.32
N MET A 97 7.81 11.54 7.62
CA MET A 97 8.21 10.24 8.20
C MET A 97 8.87 9.38 7.13
N ILE A 98 8.29 9.34 5.91
CA ILE A 98 8.86 8.62 4.77
C ILE A 98 10.24 9.18 4.41
N LYS A 99 10.43 10.50 4.40
CA LYS A 99 11.73 11.13 4.12
C LYS A 99 12.82 10.60 5.05
N ARG A 100 12.53 10.48 6.35
CA ARG A 100 13.47 9.91 7.33
C ARG A 100 13.78 8.44 7.07
N ALA A 101 12.79 7.65 6.66
CA ALA A 101 13.01 6.24 6.32
C ALA A 101 13.83 6.09 5.04
N VAL A 102 13.59 6.94 4.04
CA VAL A 102 14.33 6.96 2.78
C VAL A 102 15.78 7.41 2.97
N ASP A 103 16.06 8.29 3.93
CA ASP A 103 17.43 8.77 4.21
C ASP A 103 18.40 7.68 4.72
N VAL A 104 17.88 6.53 5.16
CA VAL A 104 18.67 5.37 5.58
C VAL A 104 18.68 4.23 4.55
N LEU A 105 18.00 4.40 3.42
CA LEU A 105 17.98 3.45 2.30
C LEU A 105 18.96 3.87 1.21
N ASP A 106 19.56 2.89 0.54
CA ASP A 106 20.41 3.08 -0.64
C ASP A 106 19.54 3.01 -1.90
N LEU A 107 18.98 4.17 -2.32
CA LEU A 107 18.05 4.25 -3.45
C LEU A 107 18.68 3.82 -4.78
N GLU A 108 19.99 4.01 -4.97
CA GLU A 108 20.67 3.63 -6.23
C GLU A 108 20.65 2.11 -6.48
N ARG A 109 20.34 1.33 -5.44
CA ARG A 109 20.26 -0.13 -5.51
C ARG A 109 18.86 -0.68 -5.48
N LEU A 110 17.84 0.17 -5.40
CA LEU A 110 16.46 -0.25 -5.27
C LEU A 110 15.69 -0.02 -6.56
N ASP A 111 14.78 -0.93 -6.85
CA ASP A 111 13.82 -0.85 -7.95
C ASP A 111 12.41 -0.59 -7.44
N LEU A 112 12.09 -1.09 -6.23
CA LEU A 112 10.77 -1.01 -5.62
C LEU A 112 10.85 -0.66 -4.14
N ILE A 113 10.03 0.30 -3.71
CA ILE A 113 9.72 0.52 -2.29
C ILE A 113 8.24 0.25 -2.08
N ILE A 114 7.94 -0.64 -1.12
CA ILE A 114 6.58 -0.88 -0.65
C ILE A 114 6.41 -0.18 0.70
N ILE A 115 5.48 0.75 0.78
CA ILE A 115 5.09 1.41 2.02
C ILE A 115 3.88 0.64 2.58
N GLU A 116 4.03 0.03 3.75
CA GLU A 116 2.91 -0.48 4.53
C GLU A 116 2.37 0.65 5.40
N ASN A 117 1.23 1.22 5.03
CA ASN A 117 0.60 2.28 5.82
C ASN A 117 -0.09 1.73 7.07
N VAL A 118 -0.33 2.60 8.05
CA VAL A 118 -1.11 2.27 9.25
C VAL A 118 -2.49 1.73 8.85
N GLY A 119 -2.96 0.71 9.56
CA GLY A 119 -4.26 0.09 9.30
C GLY A 119 -5.43 1.06 9.53
N ASN A 120 -5.83 1.79 8.47
CA ASN A 120 -6.91 2.77 8.49
C ASN A 120 -7.40 3.04 7.05
N LEU A 121 -8.73 3.18 6.86
CA LEU A 121 -9.36 3.42 5.55
C LEU A 121 -9.71 4.89 5.29
N VAL A 122 -9.45 5.79 6.23
CA VAL A 122 -9.84 7.20 6.13
C VAL A 122 -8.61 8.11 6.08
N CYS A 123 -7.86 8.18 7.18
CA CYS A 123 -6.78 9.16 7.31
C CYS A 123 -5.68 9.02 6.24
N PRO A 124 -5.15 7.83 5.91
CA PRO A 124 -4.05 7.71 4.94
C PRO A 124 -4.41 8.15 3.53
N THR A 125 -5.71 8.15 3.19
CA THR A 125 -6.20 8.47 1.85
C THR A 125 -5.85 9.89 1.41
N ASP A 126 -5.81 10.83 2.35
CA ASP A 126 -5.59 12.26 2.10
C ASP A 126 -4.09 12.66 2.06
N PHE A 127 -3.19 11.76 2.47
CA PHE A 127 -1.76 12.06 2.55
C PHE A 127 -1.00 11.48 1.38
N ASP A 128 -0.32 12.35 0.63
CA ASP A 128 0.64 12.01 -0.41
C ASP A 128 1.98 11.70 0.27
N LEU A 129 2.57 10.55 -0.03
CA LEU A 129 3.86 10.11 0.50
C LEU A 129 4.99 10.18 -0.54
N GLY A 130 4.69 10.68 -1.75
CA GLY A 130 5.58 10.68 -2.90
C GLY A 130 5.51 9.39 -3.73
N GLU A 131 4.55 8.51 -3.42
CA GLU A 131 4.32 7.24 -4.11
C GLU A 131 3.90 7.42 -5.57
N ASN A 132 4.17 6.39 -6.40
CA ASN A 132 3.66 6.30 -7.76
C ASN A 132 2.20 5.88 -7.78
N ILE A 133 1.83 4.96 -6.89
CA ILE A 133 0.45 4.45 -6.76
C ILE A 133 0.07 4.18 -5.31
N LYS A 134 -1.22 4.34 -5.03
CA LYS A 134 -1.90 3.79 -3.86
C LYS A 134 -2.60 2.49 -4.25
N VAL A 135 -2.50 1.48 -3.40
CA VAL A 135 -3.18 0.20 -3.59
C VAL A 135 -4.01 -0.11 -2.35
N MET A 136 -5.32 -0.28 -2.56
CA MET A 136 -6.24 -0.67 -1.49
C MET A 136 -6.28 -2.18 -1.34
N ILE A 137 -6.09 -2.69 -0.12
CA ILE A 137 -6.26 -4.11 0.21
C ILE A 137 -7.51 -4.26 1.08
N LEU A 138 -8.49 -5.01 0.58
CA LEU A 138 -9.64 -5.48 1.33
C LEU A 138 -9.56 -6.99 1.48
N SER A 139 -9.96 -7.54 2.62
CA SER A 139 -10.12 -8.99 2.78
C SER A 139 -11.58 -9.41 2.82
N VAL A 140 -11.88 -10.61 2.31
CA VAL A 140 -13.24 -11.19 2.28
C VAL A 140 -13.97 -11.09 3.63
N PRO A 141 -13.32 -11.41 4.80
CA PRO A 141 -13.99 -11.30 6.10
C PRO A 141 -14.44 -9.90 6.50
N GLU A 142 -13.95 -8.85 5.84
CA GLU A 142 -14.32 -7.46 6.16
C GLU A 142 -15.68 -7.07 5.57
N GLY A 143 -16.18 -7.81 4.58
CA GLY A 143 -17.48 -7.59 3.92
C GLY A 143 -17.38 -6.79 2.61
N ASP A 144 -18.33 -7.07 1.72
CA ASP A 144 -18.45 -6.54 0.37
C ASP A 144 -18.97 -5.09 0.31
N ASP A 145 -19.51 -4.59 1.42
CA ASP A 145 -20.09 -3.25 1.55
C ASP A 145 -19.06 -2.14 1.86
N LYS A 146 -17.78 -2.49 2.01
CA LYS A 146 -16.71 -1.52 2.32
C LYS A 146 -16.55 -0.41 1.27
N PRO A 147 -16.69 -0.65 -0.04
CA PRO A 147 -16.64 0.44 -1.02
C PRO A 147 -17.73 1.50 -0.78
N LEU A 148 -18.91 1.09 -0.33
CA LEU A 148 -20.00 2.00 -0.02
C LEU A 148 -19.78 2.79 1.27
N LYS A 149 -19.11 2.18 2.26
CA LYS A 149 -18.83 2.81 3.58
C LYS A 149 -17.59 3.73 3.55
N TYR A 150 -16.60 3.39 2.74
CA TYR A 150 -15.31 4.08 2.65
C TYR A 150 -14.93 4.40 1.20
N PRO A 151 -15.77 5.15 0.46
CA PRO A 151 -15.56 5.35 -0.98
C PRO A 151 -14.24 6.04 -1.31
N GLY A 152 -13.76 6.94 -0.44
CA GLY A 152 -12.55 7.74 -0.68
C GLY A 152 -11.30 6.91 -0.95
N VAL A 153 -11.06 5.84 -0.17
CA VAL A 153 -9.87 5.00 -0.34
C VAL A 153 -9.89 4.23 -1.66
N PHE A 154 -11.07 3.79 -2.14
CA PHE A 154 -11.21 3.13 -3.43
C PHE A 154 -11.05 4.11 -4.60
N GLN A 155 -11.54 5.34 -4.46
CA GLN A 155 -11.36 6.40 -5.45
C GLN A 155 -9.90 6.84 -5.60
N ALA A 156 -9.15 6.88 -4.49
CA ALA A 156 -7.76 7.30 -4.47
C ALA A 156 -6.77 6.23 -4.95
N SER A 157 -7.19 4.94 -4.97
CA SER A 157 -6.28 3.83 -5.26
C SER A 157 -6.23 3.51 -6.75
N GLN A 158 -5.03 3.22 -7.28
CA GLN A 158 -4.81 2.83 -8.67
C GLN A 158 -5.01 1.32 -8.91
N ALA A 159 -5.07 0.53 -7.84
CA ALA A 159 -5.44 -0.88 -7.88
C ALA A 159 -6.13 -1.30 -6.58
N VAL A 160 -6.91 -2.36 -6.64
CA VAL A 160 -7.58 -2.97 -5.48
C VAL A 160 -7.19 -4.44 -5.39
N ILE A 161 -6.74 -4.87 -4.23
CA ILE A 161 -6.49 -6.27 -3.92
C ILE A 161 -7.64 -6.78 -3.04
N LEU A 162 -8.33 -7.82 -3.51
CA LEU A 162 -9.29 -8.57 -2.71
C LEU A 162 -8.57 -9.79 -2.14
N ASN A 163 -8.13 -9.69 -0.88
CA ASN A 163 -7.36 -10.74 -0.22
C ASN A 163 -8.24 -11.75 0.51
N LYS A 164 -7.64 -12.89 0.85
CA LYS A 164 -8.28 -14.02 1.55
C LYS A 164 -9.48 -14.60 0.78
N VAL A 165 -9.38 -14.64 -0.56
CA VAL A 165 -10.46 -15.18 -1.40
C VAL A 165 -10.73 -16.67 -1.13
N ASP A 166 -9.76 -17.38 -0.59
CA ASP A 166 -9.90 -18.76 -0.09
C ASP A 166 -10.92 -18.92 1.05
N THR A 167 -11.29 -17.82 1.70
CA THR A 167 -12.29 -17.81 2.77
C THR A 167 -13.72 -17.55 2.27
N MET A 168 -13.92 -17.23 0.99
CA MET A 168 -15.27 -17.00 0.41
C MET A 168 -16.30 -18.10 0.73
N PRO A 169 -15.96 -19.40 0.76
CA PRO A 169 -16.93 -20.43 1.09
C PRO A 169 -17.48 -20.34 2.53
N VAL A 170 -16.80 -19.62 3.43
CA VAL A 170 -17.15 -19.52 4.87
C VAL A 170 -17.80 -18.19 5.21
N PHE A 171 -17.60 -17.17 4.37
CA PHE A 171 -18.16 -15.83 4.58
C PHE A 171 -19.22 -15.51 3.55
N ASN A 172 -20.26 -14.81 3.98
CA ASN A 172 -21.27 -14.27 3.05
C ASN A 172 -20.70 -13.01 2.40
N PHE A 173 -20.02 -13.19 1.25
CA PHE A 173 -19.39 -12.13 0.47
C PHE A 173 -19.92 -12.16 -0.96
N ASP A 174 -20.62 -11.11 -1.37
CA ASP A 174 -21.08 -10.92 -2.74
C ASP A 174 -19.99 -10.26 -3.59
N ARG A 175 -19.24 -11.10 -4.31
CA ARG A 175 -18.14 -10.66 -5.15
C ARG A 175 -18.60 -9.73 -6.28
N GLU A 176 -19.72 -10.03 -6.92
CA GLU A 176 -20.23 -9.23 -8.04
C GLU A 176 -20.67 -7.84 -7.56
N ALA A 177 -21.36 -7.76 -6.42
CA ALA A 177 -21.72 -6.50 -5.80
C ALA A 177 -20.51 -5.67 -5.39
N PHE A 178 -19.49 -6.30 -4.81
CA PHE A 178 -18.22 -5.65 -4.48
C PHE A 178 -17.52 -5.08 -5.71
N GLU A 179 -17.27 -5.90 -6.76
CA GLU A 179 -16.60 -5.48 -7.98
C GLU A 179 -17.37 -4.37 -8.71
N SER A 180 -18.71 -4.46 -8.74
CA SER A 180 -19.58 -3.42 -9.30
C SER A 180 -19.43 -2.10 -8.55
N SER A 181 -19.42 -2.15 -7.20
CA SER A 181 -19.26 -0.95 -6.36
C SER A 181 -17.89 -0.30 -6.56
N VAL A 182 -16.81 -1.10 -6.62
CA VAL A 182 -15.46 -0.59 -6.90
C VAL A 182 -15.40 0.07 -8.27
N LYS A 183 -15.94 -0.57 -9.31
CA LYS A 183 -15.96 -0.03 -10.67
C LYS A 183 -16.78 1.24 -10.83
N GLN A 184 -17.84 1.40 -10.05
CA GLN A 184 -18.60 2.67 -10.01
C GLN A 184 -17.78 3.81 -9.41
N LEU A 185 -16.96 3.53 -8.39
CA LEU A 185 -16.12 4.51 -7.73
C LEU A 185 -14.85 4.82 -8.52
N ASN A 186 -14.26 3.80 -9.12
CA ASN A 186 -12.99 3.88 -9.84
C ASN A 186 -12.96 2.87 -11.01
N PRO A 187 -13.49 3.23 -12.19
CA PRO A 187 -13.55 2.34 -13.35
C PRO A 187 -12.19 1.86 -13.86
N ALA A 188 -11.14 2.66 -13.61
CA ALA A 188 -9.79 2.39 -14.12
C ALA A 188 -8.99 1.42 -13.24
N ALA A 189 -9.36 1.25 -11.97
CA ALA A 189 -8.62 0.41 -11.06
C ALA A 189 -8.86 -1.09 -11.35
N PRO A 190 -7.82 -1.86 -11.67
CA PRO A 190 -7.92 -3.31 -11.71
C PRO A 190 -8.19 -3.87 -10.31
N ILE A 191 -8.86 -5.04 -10.26
CA ILE A 191 -9.12 -5.77 -9.02
C ILE A 191 -8.38 -7.09 -9.09
N PHE A 192 -7.53 -7.37 -8.10
CA PHE A 192 -6.75 -8.60 -7.99
C PHE A 192 -7.28 -9.46 -6.84
N PRO A 193 -8.04 -10.54 -7.13
CA PRO A 193 -8.45 -11.50 -6.11
C PRO A 193 -7.27 -12.41 -5.76
N ILE A 194 -6.83 -12.39 -4.50
CA ILE A 194 -5.69 -13.19 -4.05
C ILE A 194 -5.99 -13.95 -2.75
N ALA A 195 -5.26 -15.04 -2.53
CA ALA A 195 -5.07 -15.65 -1.22
C ALA A 195 -3.58 -15.59 -0.89
N ALA A 196 -3.13 -14.47 -0.32
CA ALA A 196 -1.71 -14.15 -0.15
C ALA A 196 -0.91 -15.26 0.55
N THR A 197 -1.49 -15.93 1.55
CA THR A 197 -0.84 -17.03 2.29
C THR A 197 -0.78 -18.36 1.53
N LYS A 198 -1.55 -18.50 0.45
CA LYS A 198 -1.59 -19.70 -0.42
C LYS A 198 -0.92 -19.49 -1.76
N GLY A 199 -0.65 -18.24 -2.13
CA GLY A 199 -0.10 -17.88 -3.43
C GLY A 199 -1.12 -17.72 -4.55
N ASP A 200 -2.40 -18.02 -4.32
CA ASP A 200 -3.43 -17.93 -5.36
C ASP A 200 -3.60 -16.46 -5.80
N GLY A 201 -3.60 -16.23 -7.11
CA GLY A 201 -3.76 -14.90 -7.72
C GLY A 201 -2.58 -13.95 -7.57
N VAL A 202 -1.56 -14.30 -6.77
CA VAL A 202 -0.39 -13.44 -6.50
C VAL A 202 0.40 -13.16 -7.77
N ALA A 203 0.54 -14.14 -8.67
CA ALA A 203 1.29 -13.98 -9.92
C ALA A 203 0.70 -12.91 -10.85
N GLU A 204 -0.63 -12.78 -10.92
CA GLU A 204 -1.30 -11.76 -11.74
C GLU A 204 -1.07 -10.35 -11.16
N TRP A 205 -1.22 -10.19 -9.84
CA TRP A 205 -0.90 -8.96 -9.14
C TRP A 205 0.57 -8.57 -9.32
N ALA A 206 1.49 -9.50 -9.05
CA ALA A 206 2.92 -9.26 -9.16
C ALA A 206 3.35 -8.92 -10.60
N GLY A 207 2.81 -9.60 -11.61
CA GLY A 207 3.06 -9.32 -13.01
C GLY A 207 2.61 -7.91 -13.41
N TRP A 208 1.41 -7.49 -12.98
CA TRP A 208 0.94 -6.13 -13.21
C TRP A 208 1.85 -5.07 -12.55
N LEU A 209 2.31 -5.34 -11.33
CA LEU A 209 3.22 -4.42 -10.64
C LEU A 209 4.60 -4.39 -11.32
N ALA A 210 5.13 -5.53 -11.74
CA ALA A 210 6.38 -5.63 -12.47
C ALA A 210 6.37 -4.80 -13.76
N ASP A 211 5.27 -4.83 -14.52
CA ASP A 211 5.13 -4.01 -15.72
C ASP A 211 5.16 -2.50 -15.42
N LYS A 212 4.64 -2.09 -14.25
CA LYS A 212 4.72 -0.69 -13.80
C LYS A 212 6.14 -0.28 -13.42
N ILE A 213 6.89 -1.17 -12.77
CA ILE A 213 8.28 -0.92 -12.39
C ILE A 213 9.14 -0.79 -13.66
N ARG A 214 9.03 -1.74 -14.59
CA ARG A 214 9.77 -1.72 -15.87
C ARG A 214 9.49 -0.47 -16.70
N ALA A 215 8.29 0.11 -16.59
CA ALA A 215 7.91 1.29 -17.36
C ALA A 215 8.65 2.58 -16.96
N ILE A 216 9.35 2.59 -15.80
CA ILE A 216 10.12 3.74 -15.33
C ILE A 216 11.64 3.51 -15.35
N GLN A 217 12.09 2.30 -15.63
CA GLN A 217 13.50 1.92 -15.82
C GLN A 217 13.95 2.19 -17.26
#